data_6a08c3ed1e805ae4bf22f472c7400354
#
_entry.id   6a08c3ed1e805ae4bf22f472c7400354
#
_cell.length_a   1.000
_cell.length_b   1.000
_cell.length_c   1.000
_cell.angle_alpha   90.00
_cell.angle_beta   90.00
_cell.angle_gamma   90.00
#
_symmetry.space_group_name_H-M   'P 1'
#
loop_
_entity.id
_entity.type
_entity.pdbx_description
1 polymer ?
#
loop_
_entity_poly.entity_id
_entity_poly.type
_entity_poly.pdbx_seq_one_letter_code
_entity_poly.pdbx_strand_id
1 'polypeptide(L)'
;MARIVQVGLGPLGVRAAREFLERGMGRIVGAVDPVHAGKPLAELVEGADPGLTIAPDLASLGCWGDTDAAIVTTRSALPDCFETLRDLLGLGVHVVSSCEELSYPWLQHPIMSQELHERAVKARRVVLGTGINPGFLLDTFPVALTGVCHTVRRVVAGRVQDATTRRIPFQKKIGATLSMEAFQAEVEKGTLRHVGLPESLHFICHYLSIPFDDWSESLAPVVAERDLECGLGPIPAGHAAGVRQVAVATRGGEEVVRLEFQAAIGQAEPRDWVELDSDPPIRAVIEGGVHGDAATTSILLNAIGSVREAEPGLRTMADVRPPRCQVRRDA
;
A
#
# COMPACT_ATOMS: atom_id res chain seq x y z
N MET A 1 -21.18 9.65 9.42
CA MET A 1 -20.81 8.23 9.37
C MET A 1 -20.75 7.82 7.91
N ALA A 2 -19.71 7.08 7.49
CA ALA A 2 -19.56 6.64 6.11
C ALA A 2 -20.33 5.34 5.85
N ARG A 3 -20.82 5.16 4.63
CA ARG A 3 -21.41 3.92 4.13
C ARG A 3 -20.45 3.35 3.09
N ILE A 4 -19.86 2.20 3.37
CA ILE A 4 -18.85 1.61 2.51
C ILE A 4 -19.26 0.26 1.95
N VAL A 5 -18.70 -0.06 0.78
CA VAL A 5 -18.64 -1.42 0.24
C VAL A 5 -17.21 -1.93 0.38
N GLN A 6 -17.05 -3.13 0.96
CA GLN A 6 -15.77 -3.83 1.01
C GLN A 6 -15.63 -4.74 -0.21
N VAL A 7 -14.57 -4.56 -0.99
CA VAL A 7 -14.24 -5.38 -2.17
C VAL A 7 -12.93 -6.12 -1.92
N GLY A 8 -13.05 -7.45 -1.87
CA GLY A 8 -11.98 -8.35 -1.45
C GLY A 8 -11.99 -8.59 0.07
N LEU A 9 -12.15 -9.85 0.45
CA LEU A 9 -12.18 -10.33 1.84
C LEU A 9 -11.04 -11.31 2.12
N GLY A 10 -9.87 -11.05 1.52
CA GLY A 10 -8.60 -11.63 1.99
C GLY A 10 -8.23 -11.10 3.38
N PRO A 11 -7.10 -11.54 3.95
CA PRO A 11 -6.70 -11.16 5.32
C PRO A 11 -6.70 -9.64 5.58
N LEU A 12 -6.28 -8.84 4.59
CA LEU A 12 -6.27 -7.38 4.69
C LEU A 12 -7.69 -6.80 4.66
N GLY A 13 -8.56 -7.31 3.77
CA GLY A 13 -9.93 -6.84 3.64
C GLY A 13 -10.80 -7.15 4.85
N VAL A 14 -10.68 -8.37 5.39
CA VAL A 14 -11.36 -8.76 6.64
C VAL A 14 -10.91 -7.86 7.80
N ARG A 15 -9.60 -7.59 7.90
CA ARG A 15 -9.06 -6.69 8.92
C ARG A 15 -9.58 -5.27 8.75
N ALA A 16 -9.58 -4.72 7.53
CA ALA A 16 -10.09 -3.38 7.25
C ALA A 16 -11.58 -3.25 7.61
N ALA A 17 -12.39 -4.23 7.22
CA ALA A 17 -13.81 -4.27 7.53
C ALA A 17 -14.07 -4.31 9.05
N ARG A 18 -13.32 -5.13 9.80
CA ARG A 18 -13.39 -5.21 11.26
C ARG A 18 -13.00 -3.88 11.90
N GLU A 19 -11.82 -3.34 11.59
CA GLU A 19 -11.35 -2.04 12.13
C GLU A 19 -12.31 -0.89 11.81
N PHE A 20 -12.95 -0.90 10.63
CA PHE A 20 -13.96 0.09 10.27
C PHE A 20 -15.15 0.08 11.24
N LEU A 21 -15.66 -1.11 11.58
CA LEU A 21 -16.77 -1.28 12.51
C LEU A 21 -16.36 -0.98 13.96
N GLU A 22 -15.25 -1.54 14.43
CA GLU A 22 -14.70 -1.31 15.78
C GLU A 22 -14.48 0.19 16.05
N ARG A 23 -13.98 0.93 15.06
CA ARG A 23 -13.78 2.37 15.16
C ARG A 23 -15.07 3.18 15.03
N GLY A 24 -16.21 2.54 14.75
CA GLY A 24 -17.51 3.20 14.58
C GLY A 24 -17.51 4.25 13.47
N MET A 25 -16.76 4.00 12.39
CA MET A 25 -16.63 4.96 11.30
C MET A 25 -17.89 5.05 10.44
N GLY A 26 -18.76 4.02 10.49
CA GLY A 26 -19.98 3.98 9.72
C GLY A 26 -20.60 2.59 9.62
N ARG A 27 -21.16 2.28 8.43
CA ARG A 27 -21.79 1.01 8.13
C ARG A 27 -21.18 0.39 6.88
N ILE A 28 -20.99 -0.93 6.88
CA ILE A 28 -20.72 -1.71 5.68
C ILE A 28 -22.07 -2.04 5.06
N VAL A 29 -22.33 -1.53 3.86
CA VAL A 29 -23.61 -1.68 3.16
C VAL A 29 -23.57 -2.75 2.08
N GLY A 30 -22.36 -3.27 1.77
CA GLY A 30 -22.14 -4.36 0.82
C GLY A 30 -20.74 -4.94 0.98
N ALA A 31 -20.59 -6.18 0.61
CA ALA A 31 -19.30 -6.87 0.57
C ALA A 31 -19.22 -7.75 -0.69
N VAL A 32 -18.07 -7.75 -1.35
CA VAL A 32 -17.82 -8.53 -2.58
C VAL A 32 -16.57 -9.36 -2.42
N ASP A 33 -16.72 -10.67 -2.59
CA ASP A 33 -15.59 -11.59 -2.67
C ASP A 33 -16.06 -12.92 -3.31
N PRO A 34 -15.50 -13.34 -4.45
CA PRO A 34 -15.94 -14.55 -5.15
C PRO A 34 -15.67 -15.84 -4.35
N VAL A 35 -14.65 -15.86 -3.47
CA VAL A 35 -14.29 -17.04 -2.66
C VAL A 35 -15.28 -17.25 -1.51
N HIS A 36 -15.80 -16.15 -0.96
CA HIS A 36 -16.71 -16.16 0.18
C HIS A 36 -18.17 -15.88 -0.18
N ALA A 37 -18.49 -15.83 -1.48
CA ALA A 37 -19.84 -15.54 -1.97
C ALA A 37 -20.92 -16.44 -1.33
N GLY A 38 -22.06 -15.84 -1.00
CA GLY A 38 -23.21 -16.53 -0.38
C GLY A 38 -23.12 -16.68 1.15
N LYS A 39 -21.97 -16.40 1.78
CA LYS A 39 -21.83 -16.43 3.23
C LYS A 39 -22.26 -15.10 3.86
N PRO A 40 -22.81 -15.10 5.09
CA PRO A 40 -22.96 -13.88 5.87
C PRO A 40 -21.61 -13.22 6.14
N LEU A 41 -21.53 -11.89 6.01
CA LEU A 41 -20.30 -11.17 6.32
C LEU A 41 -19.86 -11.34 7.77
N ALA A 42 -20.83 -11.49 8.67
CA ALA A 42 -20.60 -11.71 10.10
C ALA A 42 -19.80 -12.98 10.44
N GLU A 43 -19.75 -13.97 9.54
CA GLU A 43 -18.89 -15.15 9.72
C GLU A 43 -17.39 -14.83 9.59
N LEU A 44 -17.05 -13.75 8.88
CA LEU A 44 -15.65 -13.33 8.66
C LEU A 44 -15.29 -12.07 9.48
N VAL A 45 -16.26 -11.21 9.69
CA VAL A 45 -16.07 -9.87 10.27
C VAL A 45 -16.98 -9.72 11.48
N GLU A 46 -16.38 -9.78 12.65
CA GLU A 46 -17.09 -9.54 13.92
C GLU A 46 -17.72 -8.15 13.94
N GLY A 47 -18.97 -8.06 14.41
CA GLY A 47 -19.74 -6.81 14.47
C GLY A 47 -20.41 -6.41 13.14
N ALA A 48 -20.24 -7.18 12.07
CA ALA A 48 -20.98 -6.97 10.82
C ALA A 48 -22.46 -7.34 10.97
N ASP A 49 -23.32 -6.72 10.15
CA ASP A 49 -24.74 -7.04 10.09
C ASP A 49 -24.92 -8.53 9.68
N PRO A 50 -25.58 -9.36 10.49
CA PRO A 50 -25.82 -10.77 10.18
C PRO A 50 -26.65 -10.98 8.89
N GLY A 51 -27.46 -10.01 8.50
CA GLY A 51 -28.25 -10.02 7.27
C GLY A 51 -27.48 -9.69 6.01
N LEU A 52 -26.22 -9.19 6.14
CA LEU A 52 -25.41 -8.83 4.98
C LEU A 52 -24.69 -10.05 4.40
N THR A 53 -25.14 -10.49 3.22
CA THR A 53 -24.53 -11.59 2.48
C THR A 53 -23.45 -11.08 1.54
N ILE A 54 -22.32 -11.79 1.45
CA ILE A 54 -21.20 -11.50 0.57
C ILE A 54 -21.63 -11.82 -0.87
N ALA A 55 -21.54 -10.83 -1.78
CA ALA A 55 -21.84 -10.98 -3.19
C ALA A 55 -20.63 -11.57 -3.97
N PRO A 56 -20.87 -12.30 -5.06
CA PRO A 56 -19.81 -12.82 -5.91
C PRO A 56 -19.11 -11.73 -6.73
N ASP A 57 -19.82 -10.67 -7.08
CA ASP A 57 -19.39 -9.57 -7.95
C ASP A 57 -20.11 -8.26 -7.62
N LEU A 58 -19.67 -7.17 -8.26
CA LEU A 58 -20.26 -5.83 -8.07
C LEU A 58 -21.69 -5.73 -8.60
N ALA A 59 -22.01 -6.45 -9.67
CA ALA A 59 -23.32 -6.38 -10.33
C ALA A 59 -24.43 -6.98 -9.46
N SER A 60 -24.07 -7.91 -8.58
CA SER A 60 -24.99 -8.56 -7.64
C SER A 60 -25.39 -7.68 -6.44
N LEU A 61 -24.78 -6.48 -6.28
CA LEU A 61 -25.11 -5.54 -5.22
C LEU A 61 -26.08 -4.46 -5.69
N GLY A 62 -27.11 -4.15 -4.87
CA GLY A 62 -28.08 -3.08 -5.12
C GLY A 62 -27.88 -1.81 -4.28
N CYS A 63 -26.80 -1.71 -3.49
CA CYS A 63 -26.61 -0.64 -2.50
C CYS A 63 -25.89 0.62 -3.00
N TRP A 64 -25.60 0.75 -4.29
CA TRP A 64 -24.69 1.77 -4.83
C TRP A 64 -25.20 3.21 -4.64
N GLY A 65 -26.52 3.44 -4.73
CA GLY A 65 -27.11 4.76 -4.49
C GLY A 65 -26.86 5.32 -3.08
N ASP A 66 -26.54 4.43 -2.15
CA ASP A 66 -26.30 4.74 -0.75
C ASP A 66 -24.83 4.56 -0.32
N THR A 67 -23.93 4.32 -1.25
CA THR A 67 -22.52 4.05 -0.98
C THR A 67 -21.68 5.31 -1.11
N ASP A 68 -20.94 5.66 -0.06
CA ASP A 68 -20.01 6.78 -0.06
C ASP A 68 -18.66 6.42 -0.70
N ALA A 69 -18.11 5.23 -0.36
CA ALA A 69 -16.84 4.77 -0.89
C ALA A 69 -16.76 3.24 -0.95
N ALA A 70 -15.96 2.72 -1.88
CA ALA A 70 -15.52 1.33 -1.91
C ALA A 70 -14.08 1.23 -1.39
N ILE A 71 -13.84 0.25 -0.51
CA ILE A 71 -12.50 -0.14 -0.05
C ILE A 71 -12.09 -1.39 -0.82
N VAL A 72 -11.07 -1.26 -1.67
CA VAL A 72 -10.63 -2.35 -2.58
C VAL A 72 -9.31 -2.93 -2.07
N THR A 73 -9.32 -4.20 -1.69
CA THR A 73 -8.18 -4.92 -1.12
C THR A 73 -7.94 -6.26 -1.82
N THR A 74 -7.86 -6.23 -3.16
CA THR A 74 -7.83 -7.43 -4.00
C THR A 74 -6.44 -7.80 -4.50
N ARG A 75 -5.80 -6.95 -5.29
CA ARG A 75 -4.55 -7.23 -6.01
C ARG A 75 -3.55 -6.09 -5.85
N SER A 76 -2.26 -6.37 -6.12
CA SER A 76 -1.16 -5.40 -6.09
C SER A 76 -0.93 -4.70 -7.42
N ALA A 77 -1.19 -5.39 -8.55
CA ALA A 77 -0.98 -4.88 -9.90
C ALA A 77 -2.24 -4.17 -10.42
N LEU A 78 -2.05 -3.02 -11.08
CA LEU A 78 -3.16 -2.24 -11.62
C LEU A 78 -3.96 -2.99 -12.70
N PRO A 79 -3.35 -3.71 -13.65
CA PRO A 79 -4.10 -4.47 -14.66
C PRO A 79 -5.11 -5.44 -14.05
N ASP A 80 -4.77 -6.07 -12.91
CA ASP A 80 -5.62 -7.03 -12.22
C ASP A 80 -6.80 -6.38 -11.48
N CYS A 81 -6.72 -5.07 -11.20
CA CYS A 81 -7.75 -4.29 -10.50
C CYS A 81 -8.55 -3.40 -11.44
N PHE A 82 -8.05 -3.15 -12.66
CA PHE A 82 -8.51 -2.08 -13.54
C PHE A 82 -10.02 -2.13 -13.81
N GLU A 83 -10.54 -3.29 -14.19
CA GLU A 83 -11.97 -3.48 -14.48
C GLU A 83 -12.82 -3.19 -13.23
N THR A 84 -12.41 -3.67 -12.07
CA THR A 84 -13.11 -3.40 -10.80
C THR A 84 -13.16 -1.91 -10.49
N LEU A 85 -12.04 -1.19 -10.66
CA LEU A 85 -11.96 0.25 -10.42
C LEU A 85 -12.85 1.02 -11.41
N ARG A 86 -12.79 0.63 -12.69
CA ARG A 86 -13.62 1.21 -13.75
C ARG A 86 -15.12 1.04 -13.46
N ASP A 87 -15.53 -0.16 -13.07
CA ASP A 87 -16.93 -0.48 -12.81
C ASP A 87 -17.43 0.28 -11.57
N LEU A 88 -16.64 0.38 -10.50
CA LEU A 88 -16.96 1.20 -9.32
C LEU A 88 -17.17 2.69 -9.67
N LEU A 89 -16.35 3.24 -10.56
CA LEU A 89 -16.54 4.59 -11.07
C LEU A 89 -17.85 4.72 -11.88
N GLY A 90 -18.19 3.70 -12.68
CA GLY A 90 -19.47 3.62 -13.40
C GLY A 90 -20.66 3.59 -12.45
N LEU A 91 -20.53 3.02 -11.28
CA LEU A 91 -21.52 2.99 -10.20
C LEU A 91 -21.56 4.29 -9.35
N GLY A 92 -20.69 5.24 -9.64
CA GLY A 92 -20.68 6.55 -9.00
C GLY A 92 -20.13 6.56 -7.57
N VAL A 93 -19.13 5.75 -7.27
CA VAL A 93 -18.57 5.56 -5.92
C VAL A 93 -17.13 6.05 -5.86
N HIS A 94 -16.71 6.68 -4.77
CA HIS A 94 -15.29 6.93 -4.50
C HIS A 94 -14.56 5.62 -4.21
N VAL A 95 -13.29 5.53 -4.59
CA VAL A 95 -12.50 4.31 -4.39
C VAL A 95 -11.25 4.62 -3.60
N VAL A 96 -11.00 3.81 -2.55
CA VAL A 96 -9.72 3.75 -1.84
C VAL A 96 -9.20 2.33 -1.97
N SER A 97 -8.01 2.17 -2.54
CA SER A 97 -7.45 0.85 -2.87
C SER A 97 -6.08 0.63 -2.27
N SER A 98 -5.83 -0.62 -1.84
CA SER A 98 -4.51 -1.09 -1.44
C SER A 98 -3.67 -1.61 -2.61
N CYS A 99 -4.11 -1.43 -3.85
CA CYS A 99 -3.33 -1.75 -5.03
C CYS A 99 -2.02 -0.93 -5.02
N GLU A 100 -0.90 -1.62 -4.90
CA GLU A 100 0.40 -1.00 -4.69
C GLU A 100 0.81 -0.14 -5.90
N GLU A 101 0.64 -0.64 -7.13
CA GLU A 101 0.95 0.14 -8.35
C GLU A 101 0.05 1.38 -8.52
N LEU A 102 -1.14 1.37 -7.94
CA LEU A 102 -2.06 2.51 -8.01
C LEU A 102 -1.58 3.72 -7.18
N SER A 103 -0.56 3.58 -6.34
CA SER A 103 0.02 4.69 -5.57
C SER A 103 0.66 5.76 -6.46
N TYR A 104 1.27 5.33 -7.59
CA TYR A 104 1.76 6.21 -8.66
C TYR A 104 1.72 5.47 -10.02
N PRO A 105 0.54 5.28 -10.61
CA PRO A 105 0.36 4.33 -11.71
C PRO A 105 0.84 4.83 -13.07
N TRP A 106 1.13 6.13 -13.21
CA TRP A 106 1.58 6.73 -14.49
C TRP A 106 2.93 6.20 -14.97
N LEU A 107 3.75 5.64 -14.06
CA LEU A 107 5.04 5.05 -14.41
C LEU A 107 4.86 3.85 -15.35
N GLN A 108 4.08 2.88 -14.94
CA GLN A 108 3.95 1.61 -15.63
C GLN A 108 2.71 1.52 -16.52
N HIS A 109 1.65 2.24 -16.17
CA HIS A 109 0.33 2.11 -16.79
C HIS A 109 -0.26 3.47 -17.22
N PRO A 110 0.44 4.29 -18.04
CA PRO A 110 -0.01 5.65 -18.37
C PRO A 110 -1.38 5.68 -19.06
N ILE A 111 -1.68 4.72 -19.94
CA ILE A 111 -2.96 4.65 -20.65
C ILE A 111 -4.11 4.32 -19.70
N MET A 112 -3.94 3.29 -18.84
CA MET A 112 -4.95 2.92 -17.84
C MET A 112 -5.17 4.05 -16.82
N SER A 113 -4.10 4.73 -16.44
CA SER A 113 -4.15 5.87 -15.52
C SER A 113 -4.95 7.03 -16.10
N GLN A 114 -4.73 7.35 -17.37
CA GLN A 114 -5.48 8.38 -18.06
C GLN A 114 -6.97 8.01 -18.15
N GLU A 115 -7.29 6.78 -18.52
CA GLU A 115 -8.69 6.31 -18.59
C GLU A 115 -9.38 6.38 -17.23
N LEU A 116 -8.74 5.90 -16.14
CA LEU A 116 -9.28 5.99 -14.79
C LEU A 116 -9.48 7.45 -14.36
N HIS A 117 -8.52 8.33 -14.67
CA HIS A 117 -8.64 9.75 -14.36
C HIS A 117 -9.87 10.37 -15.05
N GLU A 118 -10.01 10.18 -16.36
CA GLU A 118 -11.15 10.73 -17.13
C GLU A 118 -12.50 10.22 -16.65
N ARG A 119 -12.59 8.91 -16.36
CA ARG A 119 -13.80 8.29 -15.81
C ARG A 119 -14.13 8.84 -14.42
N ALA A 120 -13.14 8.99 -13.56
CA ALA A 120 -13.31 9.54 -12.23
C ALA A 120 -13.77 10.99 -12.27
N VAL A 121 -13.21 11.83 -13.15
CA VAL A 121 -13.65 13.21 -13.39
C VAL A 121 -15.10 13.24 -13.90
N LYS A 122 -15.44 12.42 -14.89
CA LYS A 122 -16.80 12.32 -15.43
C LYS A 122 -17.81 11.88 -14.37
N ALA A 123 -17.44 10.91 -13.54
CA ALA A 123 -18.28 10.43 -12.44
C ALA A 123 -18.34 11.39 -11.25
N ARG A 124 -17.51 12.43 -11.21
CA ARG A 124 -17.27 13.30 -10.04
C ARG A 124 -16.86 12.48 -8.81
N ARG A 125 -15.97 11.56 -9.00
CA ARG A 125 -15.44 10.67 -7.95
C ARG A 125 -13.91 10.67 -7.96
N VAL A 126 -13.36 10.12 -6.89
CA VAL A 126 -11.91 9.99 -6.70
C VAL A 126 -11.55 8.51 -6.67
N VAL A 127 -10.46 8.16 -7.33
CA VAL A 127 -9.75 6.89 -7.14
C VAL A 127 -8.42 7.22 -6.49
N LEU A 128 -8.13 6.56 -5.36
CA LEU A 128 -6.91 6.74 -4.59
C LEU A 128 -6.27 5.38 -4.30
N GLY A 129 -5.03 5.19 -4.74
CA GLY A 129 -4.16 4.11 -4.27
C GLY A 129 -3.42 4.57 -3.02
N THR A 130 -3.44 3.77 -1.95
CA THR A 130 -2.70 4.07 -0.72
C THR A 130 -2.42 2.81 0.09
N GLY A 131 -1.47 2.93 0.99
CA GLY A 131 -1.02 1.90 1.90
C GLY A 131 0.08 2.46 2.79
N ILE A 132 0.75 1.58 3.53
CA ILE A 132 1.88 2.02 4.33
C ILE A 132 3.16 2.10 3.49
N ASN A 133 3.31 1.20 2.49
CA ASN A 133 4.43 1.16 1.57
C ASN A 133 4.07 0.30 0.34
N PRO A 134 3.84 0.94 -0.82
CA PRO A 134 3.77 2.38 -1.09
C PRO A 134 2.51 3.06 -0.52
N GLY A 135 2.52 4.39 -0.51
CA GLY A 135 1.40 5.25 -0.15
C GLY A 135 1.65 6.16 1.06
N PHE A 136 2.67 5.87 1.90
CA PHE A 136 2.98 6.74 3.03
C PHE A 136 4.48 6.82 3.37
N LEU A 137 5.11 5.74 3.87
CA LEU A 137 6.44 5.84 4.51
C LEU A 137 7.58 6.20 3.55
N LEU A 138 7.57 5.67 2.34
CA LEU A 138 8.64 5.86 1.36
C LEU A 138 8.28 6.85 0.25
N ASP A 139 7.17 7.58 0.39
CA ASP A 139 6.70 8.56 -0.59
C ASP A 139 6.06 9.80 0.07
N THR A 140 4.83 9.69 0.55
CA THR A 140 4.07 10.81 1.12
C THR A 140 4.76 11.44 2.34
N PHE A 141 5.31 10.64 3.24
CA PHE A 141 5.98 11.13 4.45
C PHE A 141 7.27 11.89 4.14
N PRO A 142 8.21 11.39 3.29
CA PRO A 142 9.33 12.18 2.82
C PRO A 142 8.90 13.51 2.19
N VAL A 143 7.91 13.49 1.28
CA VAL A 143 7.41 14.71 0.63
C VAL A 143 6.83 15.69 1.65
N ALA A 144 6.03 15.22 2.61
CA ALA A 144 5.43 16.08 3.64
C ALA A 144 6.48 16.76 4.52
N LEU A 145 7.60 16.09 4.84
CA LEU A 145 8.70 16.67 5.62
C LEU A 145 9.38 17.83 4.90
N THR A 146 9.35 17.85 3.56
CA THR A 146 9.98 18.96 2.81
C THR A 146 9.24 20.28 2.94
N GLY A 147 8.02 20.29 3.44
CA GLY A 147 7.22 21.50 3.64
C GLY A 147 7.85 22.56 4.54
N VAL A 148 8.89 22.21 5.30
CA VAL A 148 9.66 23.14 6.14
C VAL A 148 11.08 23.39 5.61
N CYS A 149 11.41 22.88 4.41
CA CYS A 149 12.71 23.04 3.78
C CYS A 149 12.70 24.21 2.78
N HIS A 150 13.78 24.97 2.72
CA HIS A 150 14.02 25.97 1.69
C HIS A 150 14.50 25.33 0.37
N THR A 151 15.35 24.30 0.49
CA THR A 151 15.87 23.53 -0.65
C THR A 151 15.96 22.05 -0.28
N VAL A 152 15.81 21.19 -1.28
CA VAL A 152 16.05 19.73 -1.15
C VAL A 152 16.97 19.31 -2.27
N ARG A 153 18.11 18.71 -1.93
CA ARG A 153 19.12 18.22 -2.87
C ARG A 153 19.04 16.71 -3.06
N ARG A 154 18.77 15.98 -1.97
CA ARG A 154 18.67 14.51 -2.00
C ARG A 154 17.66 14.01 -0.98
N VAL A 155 16.94 12.95 -1.33
CA VAL A 155 16.01 12.23 -0.45
C VAL A 155 16.48 10.79 -0.27
N VAL A 156 16.67 10.37 0.97
CA VAL A 156 16.87 8.97 1.32
C VAL A 156 15.74 8.54 2.25
N ALA A 157 15.02 7.50 1.91
CA ALA A 157 14.03 6.92 2.79
C ALA A 157 14.18 5.40 2.84
N GLY A 158 13.88 4.81 3.98
CA GLY A 158 14.03 3.39 4.10
C GLY A 158 13.13 2.77 5.15
N ARG A 159 12.99 1.47 5.01
CA ARG A 159 12.19 0.62 5.86
C ARG A 159 12.89 -0.70 6.13
N VAL A 160 13.17 -1.01 7.38
CA VAL A 160 13.70 -2.30 7.84
C VAL A 160 12.69 -2.96 8.76
N GLN A 161 12.26 -4.18 8.41
CA GLN A 161 11.21 -4.90 9.12
C GLN A 161 11.66 -6.27 9.59
N ASP A 162 11.30 -6.63 10.81
CA ASP A 162 11.30 -8.03 11.21
C ASP A 162 10.03 -8.72 10.66
N ALA A 163 10.25 -9.78 9.87
CA ALA A 163 9.19 -10.55 9.25
C ALA A 163 8.79 -11.80 10.05
N THR A 164 9.36 -12.04 11.23
CA THR A 164 9.15 -13.25 12.01
C THR A 164 7.68 -13.48 12.35
N THR A 165 6.94 -12.42 12.69
CA THR A 165 5.52 -12.48 13.06
C THR A 165 4.57 -12.16 11.90
N ARG A 166 5.10 -11.94 10.68
CA ARG A 166 4.28 -11.62 9.53
C ARG A 166 3.59 -12.87 8.98
N ARG A 167 2.45 -12.66 8.33
CA ARG A 167 1.66 -13.74 7.70
C ARG A 167 2.48 -14.54 6.66
N ILE A 168 2.18 -15.83 6.54
CA ILE A 168 2.86 -16.76 5.63
C ILE A 168 3.01 -16.25 4.19
N PRO A 169 1.97 -15.65 3.54
CA PRO A 169 2.12 -15.12 2.19
C PRO A 169 3.19 -14.02 2.09
N PHE A 170 3.36 -13.20 3.13
CA PHE A 170 4.41 -12.19 3.15
C PHE A 170 5.80 -12.83 3.30
N GLN A 171 5.97 -13.83 4.18
CA GLN A 171 7.23 -14.56 4.33
C GLN A 171 7.66 -15.26 3.02
N LYS A 172 6.68 -15.79 2.26
CA LYS A 172 6.94 -16.31 0.90
C LYS A 172 7.38 -15.21 -0.07
N LYS A 173 6.68 -14.07 -0.07
CA LYS A 173 6.96 -12.92 -0.96
C LYS A 173 8.38 -12.35 -0.78
N ILE A 174 8.95 -12.46 0.41
CA ILE A 174 10.33 -12.01 0.70
C ILE A 174 11.38 -13.12 0.51
N GLY A 175 11.00 -14.32 0.06
CA GLY A 175 11.90 -15.42 -0.24
C GLY A 175 12.47 -16.11 1.00
N ALA A 176 11.84 -15.99 2.17
CA ALA A 176 12.28 -16.71 3.36
C ALA A 176 12.31 -18.22 3.11
N THR A 177 13.33 -18.90 3.62
CA THR A 177 13.65 -20.33 3.48
C THR A 177 14.32 -20.76 2.17
N LEU A 178 14.37 -19.90 1.13
CA LEU A 178 14.97 -20.28 -0.15
C LEU A 178 16.49 -20.45 -0.05
N SER A 179 17.05 -21.42 -0.78
CA SER A 179 18.49 -21.45 -1.03
C SER A 179 18.90 -20.25 -1.89
N MET A 180 20.18 -19.91 -1.95
CA MET A 180 20.64 -18.77 -2.76
C MET A 180 20.33 -18.97 -4.25
N GLU A 181 20.45 -20.20 -4.77
CA GLU A 181 20.13 -20.52 -6.16
C GLU A 181 18.62 -20.36 -6.43
N ALA A 182 17.79 -20.88 -5.51
CA ALA A 182 16.33 -20.74 -5.63
C ALA A 182 15.88 -19.28 -5.51
N PHE A 183 16.50 -18.50 -4.61
CA PHE A 183 16.24 -17.08 -4.50
C PHE A 183 16.55 -16.34 -5.80
N GLN A 184 17.73 -16.58 -6.37
CA GLN A 184 18.14 -15.95 -7.64
C GLN A 184 17.19 -16.31 -8.79
N ALA A 185 16.77 -17.58 -8.87
CA ALA A 185 15.80 -18.02 -9.88
C ALA A 185 14.44 -17.32 -9.75
N GLU A 186 13.98 -17.06 -8.53
CA GLU A 186 12.72 -16.33 -8.30
C GLU A 186 12.85 -14.82 -8.60
N VAL A 187 14.04 -14.23 -8.36
CA VAL A 187 14.34 -12.85 -8.78
C VAL A 187 14.28 -12.72 -10.30
N GLU A 188 14.90 -13.66 -11.04
CA GLU A 188 14.90 -13.65 -12.51
C GLU A 188 13.50 -13.83 -13.12
N LYS A 189 12.61 -14.57 -12.44
CA LYS A 189 11.20 -14.70 -12.83
C LYS A 189 10.37 -13.43 -12.49
N GLY A 190 10.91 -12.49 -11.72
CA GLY A 190 10.20 -11.30 -11.26
C GLY A 190 9.12 -11.56 -10.20
N THR A 191 9.11 -12.75 -9.58
CA THR A 191 8.12 -13.15 -8.57
C THR A 191 8.46 -12.69 -7.17
N LEU A 192 9.75 -12.44 -6.93
CA LEU A 192 10.29 -12.09 -5.63
C LEU A 192 10.62 -10.61 -5.57
N ARG A 193 9.62 -9.79 -5.25
CA ARG A 193 9.81 -8.34 -5.05
C ARG A 193 8.71 -7.76 -4.18
N HIS A 194 9.01 -6.68 -3.50
CA HIS A 194 7.98 -5.81 -2.94
C HIS A 194 7.53 -4.83 -4.03
N VAL A 195 6.26 -4.90 -4.43
CA VAL A 195 5.70 -3.99 -5.43
C VAL A 195 5.57 -2.59 -4.84
N GLY A 196 5.86 -1.55 -5.63
CA GLY A 196 5.60 -0.16 -5.26
C GLY A 196 6.84 0.69 -4.96
N LEU A 197 8.05 0.11 -4.91
CA LEU A 197 9.26 0.91 -4.65
C LEU A 197 9.60 1.87 -5.81
N PRO A 198 9.50 1.46 -7.09
CA PRO A 198 9.61 2.38 -8.22
C PRO A 198 8.52 3.45 -8.22
N GLU A 199 7.30 3.09 -7.89
CA GLU A 199 6.17 4.02 -7.77
C GLU A 199 6.45 5.12 -6.74
N SER A 200 6.94 4.74 -5.56
CA SER A 200 7.32 5.70 -4.51
C SER A 200 8.48 6.61 -4.95
N LEU A 201 9.48 6.06 -5.66
CA LEU A 201 10.60 6.85 -6.19
C LEU A 201 10.11 7.92 -7.18
N HIS A 202 9.30 7.51 -8.15
CA HIS A 202 8.74 8.44 -9.14
C HIS A 202 7.76 9.44 -8.53
N PHE A 203 7.00 9.03 -7.53
CA PHE A 203 6.16 9.94 -6.73
C PHE A 203 6.99 11.07 -6.11
N ILE A 204 8.10 10.75 -5.43
CA ILE A 204 8.99 11.76 -4.84
C ILE A 204 9.55 12.69 -5.89
N CYS A 205 10.11 12.13 -6.98
CA CYS A 205 10.69 12.93 -8.07
C CYS A 205 9.65 13.89 -8.67
N HIS A 206 8.43 13.41 -8.88
CA HIS A 206 7.34 14.22 -9.44
C HIS A 206 6.96 15.37 -8.51
N TYR A 207 6.57 15.07 -7.25
CA TYR A 207 6.02 16.08 -6.34
C TYR A 207 7.06 17.07 -5.83
N LEU A 208 8.33 16.68 -5.75
CA LEU A 208 9.42 17.59 -5.41
C LEU A 208 10.07 18.24 -6.64
N SER A 209 9.60 17.91 -7.85
CA SER A 209 10.20 18.39 -9.09
C SER A 209 11.71 18.10 -9.16
N ILE A 210 12.14 16.95 -8.63
CA ILE A 210 13.54 16.52 -8.68
C ILE A 210 13.80 15.95 -10.07
N PRO A 211 14.65 16.59 -10.91
CA PRO A 211 15.02 16.03 -12.19
C PRO A 211 16.00 14.88 -11.99
N PHE A 212 15.85 13.82 -12.79
CA PHE A 212 16.77 12.69 -12.85
C PHE A 212 16.95 12.23 -14.29
N ASP A 213 18.08 11.61 -14.58
CA ASP A 213 18.44 11.16 -15.93
C ASP A 213 18.16 9.65 -16.09
N ASP A 214 18.33 8.89 -14.99
CA ASP A 214 18.14 7.44 -14.97
C ASP A 214 17.68 6.98 -13.60
N TRP A 215 17.11 5.78 -13.55
CA TRP A 215 16.76 5.11 -12.31
C TRP A 215 16.99 3.59 -12.42
N SER A 216 17.23 2.96 -11.29
CA SER A 216 17.45 1.52 -11.22
C SER A 216 16.82 0.93 -9.97
N GLU A 217 16.50 -0.35 -10.03
CA GLU A 217 16.06 -1.17 -8.91
C GLU A 217 16.94 -2.42 -8.80
N SER A 218 17.33 -2.77 -7.60
CA SER A 218 18.11 -3.96 -7.31
C SER A 218 17.52 -4.75 -6.16
N LEU A 219 17.58 -6.07 -6.25
CA LEU A 219 17.18 -7.01 -5.21
C LEU A 219 18.36 -7.87 -4.77
N ALA A 220 18.49 -8.08 -3.47
CA ALA A 220 19.48 -8.97 -2.90
C ALA A 220 18.86 -9.78 -1.75
N PRO A 221 19.31 -11.03 -1.51
CA PRO A 221 18.88 -11.78 -0.35
C PRO A 221 19.45 -11.18 0.95
N VAL A 222 18.66 -11.22 2.02
CA VAL A 222 19.20 -11.14 3.38
C VAL A 222 19.52 -12.55 3.81
N VAL A 223 20.82 -12.85 3.98
CA VAL A 223 21.30 -14.19 4.27
C VAL A 223 21.21 -14.46 5.78
N ALA A 224 20.66 -15.61 6.15
CA ALA A 224 20.66 -16.07 7.55
C ALA A 224 22.09 -16.38 8.01
N GLU A 225 22.58 -15.67 9.01
CA GLU A 225 23.92 -15.91 9.61
C GLU A 225 23.93 -17.11 10.56
N ARG A 226 22.78 -17.57 11.00
CA ARG A 226 22.55 -18.72 11.89
C ARG A 226 21.22 -19.37 11.51
N ASP A 227 20.99 -20.56 12.03
CA ASP A 227 19.69 -21.20 11.88
C ASP A 227 18.59 -20.36 12.52
N LEU A 228 17.51 -20.14 11.78
CA LEU A 228 16.32 -19.39 12.17
C LEU A 228 15.08 -20.25 11.96
N GLU A 229 13.97 -19.82 12.55
CA GLU A 229 12.66 -20.42 12.33
C GLU A 229 11.63 -19.39 11.94
N CYS A 230 10.69 -19.78 11.06
CA CYS A 230 9.57 -18.94 10.66
C CYS A 230 8.31 -19.76 10.40
N GLY A 231 7.22 -19.13 10.03
CA GLY A 231 5.96 -19.82 9.75
C GLY A 231 6.01 -20.78 8.55
N LEU A 232 7.06 -20.72 7.72
CA LEU A 232 7.29 -21.66 6.60
C LEU A 232 8.15 -22.84 6.98
N GLY A 233 8.75 -22.83 8.18
CA GLY A 233 9.69 -23.84 8.66
C GLY A 233 11.09 -23.27 8.94
N PRO A 234 12.09 -24.15 9.09
CA PRO A 234 13.46 -23.77 9.41
C PRO A 234 14.13 -23.04 8.24
N ILE A 235 15.01 -22.10 8.58
CA ILE A 235 15.90 -21.39 7.67
C ILE A 235 17.34 -21.72 8.08
N PRO A 236 18.02 -22.64 7.39
CA PRO A 236 19.42 -22.95 7.69
C PRO A 236 20.33 -21.73 7.48
N ALA A 237 21.41 -21.65 8.23
CA ALA A 237 22.47 -20.68 7.96
C ALA A 237 22.92 -20.75 6.48
N GLY A 238 23.10 -19.60 5.85
CA GLY A 238 23.41 -19.49 4.42
C GLY A 238 22.21 -19.46 3.49
N HIS A 239 20.98 -19.69 3.97
CA HIS A 239 19.75 -19.52 3.20
C HIS A 239 19.21 -18.09 3.30
N ALA A 240 18.25 -17.74 2.46
CA ALA A 240 17.59 -16.44 2.51
C ALA A 240 16.66 -16.36 3.74
N ALA A 241 16.92 -15.39 4.61
CA ALA A 241 16.01 -14.98 5.67
C ALA A 241 14.99 -13.96 5.17
N GLY A 242 15.24 -13.33 4.02
CA GLY A 242 14.39 -12.30 3.44
C GLY A 242 15.05 -11.58 2.26
N VAL A 243 14.56 -10.39 1.95
CA VAL A 243 14.96 -9.58 0.81
C VAL A 243 15.38 -8.17 1.24
N ARG A 244 16.39 -7.63 0.56
CA ARG A 244 16.71 -6.21 0.49
C ARG A 244 16.47 -5.73 -0.93
N GLN A 245 15.72 -4.66 -1.09
CA GLN A 245 15.37 -4.03 -2.35
C GLN A 245 15.74 -2.55 -2.28
N VAL A 246 16.40 -2.04 -3.29
CA VAL A 246 16.88 -0.66 -3.35
C VAL A 246 16.49 -0.07 -4.69
N ALA A 247 15.84 1.09 -4.69
CA ALA A 247 15.58 1.90 -5.87
C ALA A 247 16.35 3.22 -5.77
N VAL A 248 17.00 3.62 -6.87
CA VAL A 248 17.82 4.82 -6.93
C VAL A 248 17.49 5.61 -8.18
N ALA A 249 17.27 6.92 -8.03
CA ALA A 249 17.27 7.87 -9.14
C ALA A 249 18.55 8.67 -9.13
N THR A 250 19.15 8.88 -10.31
CA THR A 250 20.43 9.59 -10.46
C THR A 250 20.29 10.77 -11.42
N ARG A 251 21.10 11.78 -11.18
CA ARG A 251 21.28 12.95 -12.08
C ARG A 251 22.75 13.28 -12.20
N GLY A 252 23.29 13.29 -13.42
CA GLY A 252 24.70 13.49 -13.66
C GLY A 252 25.61 12.49 -12.95
N GLY A 253 25.12 11.28 -12.68
CA GLY A 253 25.82 10.23 -11.96
C GLY A 253 25.68 10.29 -10.43
N GLU A 254 25.10 11.35 -9.87
CA GLU A 254 24.86 11.50 -8.44
C GLU A 254 23.46 11.02 -8.03
N GLU A 255 23.35 10.33 -6.88
CA GLU A 255 22.04 9.91 -6.35
C GLU A 255 21.23 11.12 -5.87
N VAL A 256 20.02 11.29 -6.39
CA VAL A 256 19.08 12.33 -5.96
C VAL A 256 17.93 11.78 -5.12
N VAL A 257 17.51 10.53 -5.37
CA VAL A 257 16.55 9.81 -4.52
C VAL A 257 17.06 8.39 -4.33
N ARG A 258 17.03 7.91 -3.08
CA ARG A 258 17.34 6.53 -2.74
C ARG A 258 16.29 5.98 -1.80
N LEU A 259 15.66 4.88 -2.19
CA LEU A 259 14.68 4.17 -1.38
C LEU A 259 15.20 2.77 -1.04
N GLU A 260 15.08 2.39 0.23
CA GLU A 260 15.51 1.08 0.71
C GLU A 260 14.36 0.36 1.40
N PHE A 261 14.12 -0.88 0.99
CA PHE A 261 13.21 -1.79 1.66
C PHE A 261 13.97 -3.05 2.06
N GLN A 262 13.91 -3.42 3.33
CA GLN A 262 14.45 -4.68 3.82
C GLN A 262 13.43 -5.35 4.73
N ALA A 263 13.16 -6.62 4.48
CA ALA A 263 12.32 -7.44 5.34
C ALA A 263 12.96 -8.83 5.46
N ALA A 264 13.22 -9.27 6.68
CA ALA A 264 13.83 -10.55 6.94
C ALA A 264 13.34 -11.16 8.25
N ILE A 265 13.41 -12.48 8.35
CA ILE A 265 13.15 -13.22 9.60
C ILE A 265 14.31 -12.94 10.56
N GLY A 266 13.97 -12.58 11.80
CA GLY A 266 14.95 -12.28 12.84
C GLY A 266 15.73 -10.97 12.62
N GLN A 267 15.17 -10.05 11.85
CA GLN A 267 15.78 -8.75 11.58
C GLN A 267 15.96 -7.95 12.87
N ALA A 268 17.21 -7.61 13.18
CA ALA A 268 17.51 -6.73 14.30
C ALA A 268 17.18 -5.26 13.96
N GLU A 269 16.83 -4.50 15.01
CA GLU A 269 16.63 -3.04 14.94
C GLU A 269 15.67 -2.60 13.82
N PRO A 270 14.43 -3.12 13.78
CA PRO A 270 13.46 -2.67 12.80
C PRO A 270 13.19 -1.16 12.96
N ARG A 271 13.11 -0.45 11.83
CA ARG A 271 12.86 0.99 11.80
C ARG A 271 12.38 1.45 10.44
N ASP A 272 11.68 2.58 10.43
CA ASP A 272 11.43 3.36 9.23
C ASP A 272 12.17 4.71 9.37
N TRP A 273 12.76 5.24 8.28
CA TRP A 273 13.49 6.49 8.36
C TRP A 273 13.40 7.32 7.09
N VAL A 274 13.61 8.62 7.25
CA VAL A 274 13.79 9.58 6.16
C VAL A 274 14.97 10.48 6.48
N GLU A 275 15.85 10.69 5.52
CA GLU A 275 16.95 11.64 5.59
C GLU A 275 16.86 12.57 4.37
N LEU A 276 16.76 13.86 4.62
CA LEU A 276 16.75 14.89 3.60
C LEU A 276 18.08 15.67 3.65
N ASP A 277 18.84 15.60 2.56
CA ASP A 277 19.87 16.60 2.30
C ASP A 277 19.16 17.85 1.80
N SER A 278 18.91 18.75 2.72
CA SER A 278 18.06 19.93 2.55
C SER A 278 18.56 21.08 3.41
N ASP A 279 17.92 22.23 3.27
CA ASP A 279 18.12 23.39 4.14
C ASP A 279 16.77 23.78 4.80
N PRO A 280 16.62 23.61 6.12
CA PRO A 280 17.50 22.88 7.04
C PRO A 280 17.56 21.38 6.75
N PRO A 281 18.62 20.65 7.14
CA PRO A 281 18.70 19.20 7.01
C PRO A 281 17.71 18.53 7.95
N ILE A 282 17.06 17.44 7.49
CA ILE A 282 16.07 16.71 8.29
C ILE A 282 16.43 15.23 8.35
N ARG A 283 16.33 14.68 9.56
CA ARG A 283 16.35 13.25 9.79
C ARG A 283 15.19 12.86 10.70
N ALA A 284 14.30 11.99 10.20
CA ALA A 284 13.19 11.43 10.96
C ALA A 284 13.35 9.91 11.04
N VAL A 285 13.12 9.34 12.22
CA VAL A 285 13.19 7.90 12.47
C VAL A 285 11.99 7.47 13.28
N ILE A 286 11.38 6.36 12.89
CA ILE A 286 10.34 5.66 13.64
C ILE A 286 10.98 4.39 14.16
N GLU A 287 11.40 4.40 15.42
CA GLU A 287 12.01 3.26 16.08
C GLU A 287 11.02 2.09 16.19
N GLY A 288 11.52 0.87 15.97
CA GLY A 288 10.68 -0.32 15.90
C GLY A 288 9.93 -0.47 14.58
N GLY A 289 9.83 0.58 13.79
CA GLY A 289 9.08 0.63 12.53
C GLY A 289 7.57 0.48 12.71
N VAL A 290 6.81 0.74 11.66
CA VAL A 290 5.34 0.65 11.68
C VAL A 290 4.90 -0.74 11.24
N HIS A 291 3.97 -1.39 11.95
CA HIS A 291 3.46 -2.69 11.54
C HIS A 291 2.67 -2.60 10.23
N GLY A 292 3.15 -3.26 9.17
CA GLY A 292 2.67 -3.10 7.80
C GLY A 292 1.16 -3.30 7.61
N ASP A 293 0.62 -4.45 8.06
CA ASP A 293 -0.80 -4.76 7.81
C ASP A 293 -1.73 -3.83 8.61
N ALA A 294 -1.38 -3.53 9.89
CA ALA A 294 -2.18 -2.63 10.73
C ALA A 294 -2.21 -1.19 10.18
N ALA A 295 -1.05 -0.69 9.78
CA ALA A 295 -0.98 0.67 9.25
C ALA A 295 -1.61 0.80 7.86
N THR A 296 -1.52 -0.23 7.01
CA THR A 296 -2.21 -0.23 5.72
C THR A 296 -3.72 -0.17 5.89
N THR A 297 -4.32 -0.98 6.78
CA THR A 297 -5.76 -0.87 7.03
C THR A 297 -6.14 0.48 7.62
N SER A 298 -5.36 0.99 8.55
CA SER A 298 -5.61 2.30 9.16
C SER A 298 -5.57 3.44 8.13
N ILE A 299 -4.58 3.48 7.24
CA ILE A 299 -4.50 4.57 6.26
C ILE A 299 -5.59 4.49 5.20
N LEU A 300 -5.96 3.27 4.74
CA LEU A 300 -7.09 3.07 3.85
C LEU A 300 -8.38 3.66 4.45
N LEU A 301 -8.67 3.34 5.70
CA LEU A 301 -9.86 3.81 6.38
C LEU A 301 -9.82 5.33 6.65
N ASN A 302 -8.68 5.86 7.07
CA ASN A 302 -8.53 7.29 7.30
C ASN A 302 -8.65 8.11 6.01
N ALA A 303 -8.28 7.54 4.86
CA ALA A 303 -8.39 8.18 3.54
C ALA A 303 -9.84 8.32 3.03
N ILE A 304 -10.82 7.61 3.60
CA ILE A 304 -12.24 7.75 3.22
C ILE A 304 -12.71 9.20 3.30
N GLY A 305 -12.32 9.91 4.37
CA GLY A 305 -12.62 11.34 4.50
C GLY A 305 -11.93 12.19 3.44
N SER A 306 -10.68 11.87 3.15
CA SER A 306 -9.85 12.62 2.21
C SER A 306 -10.38 12.53 0.77
N VAL A 307 -10.78 11.33 0.30
CA VAL A 307 -11.32 11.17 -1.06
C VAL A 307 -12.68 11.84 -1.26
N ARG A 308 -13.46 12.00 -0.21
CA ARG A 308 -14.76 12.70 -0.29
C ARG A 308 -14.64 14.22 -0.42
N GLU A 309 -13.51 14.77 0.01
CA GLU A 309 -13.22 16.21 -0.01
C GLU A 309 -12.31 16.62 -1.17
N ALA A 310 -11.70 15.64 -1.87
CA ALA A 310 -10.76 15.91 -2.94
C ALA A 310 -11.42 16.20 -4.29
N GLU A 311 -10.69 16.89 -5.15
CA GLU A 311 -11.08 17.11 -6.54
C GLU A 311 -11.20 15.77 -7.29
N PRO A 312 -12.25 15.57 -8.11
CA PRO A 312 -12.45 14.34 -8.87
C PRO A 312 -11.24 13.97 -9.75
N GLY A 313 -10.99 12.68 -9.88
CA GLY A 313 -9.90 12.16 -10.71
C GLY A 313 -9.18 10.97 -10.08
N LEU A 314 -8.21 10.43 -10.79
CA LEU A 314 -7.19 9.56 -10.23
C LEU A 314 -6.23 10.46 -9.44
N ARG A 315 -6.09 10.17 -8.15
CA ARG A 315 -5.33 11.00 -7.21
C ARG A 315 -4.30 10.17 -6.48
N THR A 316 -3.23 10.82 -6.05
CA THR A 316 -2.24 10.26 -5.15
C THR A 316 -2.44 10.82 -3.73
N MET A 317 -1.65 10.33 -2.80
CA MET A 317 -1.66 10.81 -1.42
C MET A 317 -1.21 12.26 -1.25
N ALA A 318 -0.47 12.83 -2.22
CA ALA A 318 -0.09 14.24 -2.22
C ALA A 318 -1.20 15.18 -2.76
N ASP A 319 -2.17 14.64 -3.51
CA ASP A 319 -3.28 15.42 -4.08
C ASP A 319 -4.49 15.53 -3.15
N VAL A 320 -4.49 14.77 -2.06
CA VAL A 320 -5.62 14.73 -1.13
C VAL A 320 -5.22 15.32 0.22
N ARG A 321 -6.21 15.78 0.97
CA ARG A 321 -5.97 16.19 2.35
C ARG A 321 -5.35 15.03 3.14
N PRO A 322 -4.28 15.27 3.95
CA PRO A 322 -3.63 14.22 4.70
C PRO A 322 -4.62 13.39 5.53
N PRO A 323 -4.65 12.06 5.35
CA PRO A 323 -5.47 11.20 6.18
C PRO A 323 -5.07 11.31 7.65
N ARG A 324 -6.08 11.31 8.52
CA ARG A 324 -5.86 11.40 9.97
C ARG A 324 -6.77 10.46 10.73
N CYS A 325 -6.24 9.88 11.78
CA CYS A 325 -7.06 9.13 12.72
C CYS A 325 -8.04 10.08 13.43
N GLN A 326 -9.31 9.75 13.37
CA GLN A 326 -10.33 10.44 14.16
C GLN A 326 -10.50 9.71 15.49
N VAL A 327 -10.14 10.38 16.58
CA VAL A 327 -10.34 9.85 17.92
C VAL A 327 -11.83 9.99 18.27
N ARG A 328 -12.45 8.92 18.80
CA ARG A 328 -13.82 8.99 19.31
C ARG A 328 -13.87 9.96 20.48
N ARG A 329 -14.90 10.82 20.49
CA ARG A 329 -15.13 11.76 21.61
C ARG A 329 -15.67 11.09 22.86
N ASP A 330 -16.08 9.83 22.77
CA ASP A 330 -16.78 9.08 23.83
C ASP A 330 -15.97 7.85 24.32
N ALA A 331 -14.63 7.89 24.21
CA ALA A 331 -13.73 6.88 24.77
C ALA A 331 -13.11 7.36 26.07
#